data_d01e90a597707a85f07360c90f8077fa
#
_entry.id   d01e90a597707a85f07360c90f8077fa
#
_cell.length_a   1.000
_cell.length_b   1.000
_cell.length_c   1.000
_cell.angle_alpha   90.00
_cell.angle_beta   90.00
_cell.angle_gamma   90.00
#
_symmetry.space_group_name_H-M   'P 1'
#
loop_
_entity.id
_entity.type
_entity.pdbx_description
1 polymer ?
#
loop_
_entity_poly.entity_id
_entity_poly.type
_entity_poly.pdbx_seq_one_letter_code
_entity_poly.pdbx_strand_id
1 'polypeptide(L)'
;MILRHHGLLTVGASVAEAFYWMYYLEQACRIQLAAQSSGARLAIPSHEVVLRTRAQFSTGPTKGWLPWQALRRKLDREQPDYRD
;
A
#
# COMPACT_ATOMS: atom_id res chain seq x y z
N MET A 1 0.77 4.04 8.58
CA MET A 1 0.21 4.57 9.86
C MET A 1 -1.23 5.02 9.63
N ILE A 2 -2.10 4.74 10.58
CA ILE A 2 -3.49 5.22 10.54
C ILE A 2 -3.61 6.37 11.53
N LEU A 3 -3.99 7.54 11.03
CA LEU A 3 -4.15 8.74 11.84
C LEU A 3 -5.60 8.87 12.29
N ARG A 4 -5.79 9.05 13.59
CA ARG A 4 -7.12 9.18 14.18
C ARG A 4 -7.82 10.42 13.60
N HIS A 5 -9.03 10.22 13.07
CA HIS A 5 -9.89 11.26 12.47
C HIS A 5 -9.32 11.94 11.21
N HIS A 6 -8.23 11.43 10.63
CA HIS A 6 -7.61 12.07 9.46
C HIS A 6 -7.50 11.12 8.25
N GLY A 7 -6.99 9.90 8.45
CA GLY A 7 -6.78 8.95 7.36
C GLY A 7 -5.46 8.22 7.48
N LEU A 8 -4.84 7.96 6.35
CA LEU A 8 -3.62 7.17 6.25
C LEU A 8 -2.40 8.07 6.03
N LEU A 9 -1.26 7.66 6.59
CA LEU A 9 0.03 8.29 6.35
C LEU A 9 1.06 7.22 6.03
N THR A 10 1.80 7.41 4.94
CA THR A 10 2.94 6.58 4.59
C THR A 10 4.16 7.43 4.29
N VAL A 11 5.33 6.85 4.49
CA VAL A 11 6.61 7.48 4.22
C VAL A 11 7.48 6.50 3.42
N GLY A 12 8.46 7.02 2.70
CA GLY A 12 9.41 6.22 1.96
C GLY A 12 10.64 7.02 1.59
N ALA A 13 11.65 6.35 1.09
CA ALA A 13 12.89 6.97 0.61
C ALA A 13 12.65 7.79 -0.68
N SER A 14 11.53 7.55 -1.36
CA SER A 14 11.10 8.28 -2.56
C SER A 14 9.57 8.43 -2.57
N VAL A 15 9.07 9.34 -3.41
CA VAL A 15 7.62 9.49 -3.62
C VAL A 15 7.01 8.19 -4.17
N ALA A 16 7.71 7.51 -5.07
CA ALA A 16 7.28 6.23 -5.61
C ALA A 16 7.10 5.17 -4.52
N GLU A 17 8.04 5.10 -3.57
CA GLU A 17 7.96 4.17 -2.44
C GLU A 17 6.83 4.55 -1.48
N ALA A 18 6.70 5.82 -1.13
CA ALA A 18 5.62 6.29 -0.25
C ALA A 18 4.24 5.99 -0.86
N PHE A 19 4.08 6.21 -2.16
CA PHE A 19 2.85 5.88 -2.89
C PHE A 19 2.59 4.36 -2.89
N TYR A 20 3.62 3.55 -3.11
CA TYR A 20 3.52 2.09 -3.07
C TYR A 20 2.96 1.61 -1.72
N TRP A 21 3.49 2.12 -0.61
CA TRP A 21 3.00 1.78 0.72
C TRP A 21 1.58 2.29 0.97
N MET A 22 1.24 3.48 0.47
CA MET A 22 -0.11 4.02 0.59
C MET A 22 -1.13 3.14 -0.15
N TYR A 23 -0.80 2.71 -1.37
CA TYR A 23 -1.67 1.83 -2.15
C TYR A 23 -1.96 0.52 -1.41
N TYR A 24 -0.92 -0.15 -0.90
CA TYR A 24 -1.10 -1.42 -0.21
C TYR A 24 -1.74 -1.27 1.16
N LEU A 25 -1.49 -0.19 1.88
CA LEU A 25 -2.17 0.10 3.15
C LEU A 25 -3.66 0.32 2.93
N GLU A 26 -4.03 1.06 1.90
CA GLU A 26 -5.44 1.25 1.51
C GLU A 26 -6.11 -0.08 1.16
N GLN A 27 -5.45 -0.93 0.38
CA GLN A 27 -5.97 -2.24 0.04
C GLN A 27 -6.13 -3.14 1.27
N ALA A 28 -5.16 -3.13 2.17
CA ALA A 28 -5.22 -3.88 3.42
C ALA A 28 -6.41 -3.45 4.28
N CYS A 29 -6.66 -2.14 4.38
CA CYS A 29 -7.82 -1.62 5.12
C CYS A 29 -9.14 -2.08 4.48
N ARG A 30 -9.25 -2.05 3.16
CA ARG A 30 -10.45 -2.52 2.45
C ARG A 30 -10.71 -4.00 2.69
N ILE A 31 -9.67 -4.83 2.59
CA ILE A 31 -9.76 -6.27 2.83
C ILE A 31 -10.19 -6.54 4.27
N GLN A 32 -9.59 -5.85 5.24
CA GLN A 32 -9.93 -6.02 6.65
C GLN A 32 -11.38 -5.66 6.94
N LEU A 33 -11.85 -4.52 6.43
CA LEU A 33 -13.23 -4.10 6.60
C LEU A 33 -14.21 -5.09 5.97
N ALA A 34 -13.90 -5.62 4.77
CA ALA A 34 -14.72 -6.63 4.12
C ALA A 34 -14.78 -7.92 4.96
N ALA A 35 -13.64 -8.37 5.50
CA ALA A 35 -13.58 -9.55 6.33
C ALA A 35 -14.37 -9.38 7.64
N GLN A 36 -14.23 -8.23 8.31
CA GLN A 36 -14.97 -7.91 9.54
C GLN A 36 -16.47 -7.79 9.28
N SER A 37 -16.86 -7.24 8.13
CA SER A 37 -18.28 -7.06 7.75
C SER A 37 -18.99 -8.38 7.49
N SER A 38 -18.25 -9.47 7.24
CA SER A 38 -18.85 -10.79 7.03
C SER A 38 -19.44 -11.39 8.31
N GLY A 39 -19.05 -10.88 9.48
CA GLY A 39 -19.42 -11.45 10.78
C GLY A 39 -18.71 -12.77 11.11
N ALA A 40 -17.88 -13.28 10.22
CA ALA A 40 -17.12 -14.51 10.43
C ALA A 40 -15.97 -14.29 11.42
N ARG A 41 -15.58 -15.38 12.11
CA ARG A 41 -14.43 -15.34 12.98
C ARG A 41 -13.15 -15.19 12.15
N LEU A 42 -12.32 -14.19 12.50
CA LEU A 42 -11.07 -13.94 11.80
C LEU A 42 -9.96 -14.86 12.35
N ALA A 43 -9.19 -15.42 11.43
CA ALA A 43 -7.97 -16.15 11.78
C ALA A 43 -6.80 -15.17 11.83
N ILE A 44 -6.30 -14.92 13.03
CA ILE A 44 -5.17 -14.02 13.23
C ILE A 44 -3.87 -14.81 12.99
N PRO A 45 -3.00 -14.38 12.05
CA PRO A 45 -1.74 -15.05 11.83
C PRO A 45 -0.81 -14.94 13.04
N SER A 46 0.07 -15.92 13.21
CA SER A 46 1.06 -15.90 14.28
C SER A 46 2.04 -14.74 14.11
N HIS A 47 2.66 -14.31 15.20
CA HIS A 47 3.67 -13.25 15.17
C HIS A 47 4.84 -13.61 14.23
N GLU A 48 5.24 -14.88 14.20
CA GLU A 48 6.29 -15.38 13.29
C GLU A 48 5.92 -15.17 11.82
N VAL A 49 4.68 -15.48 11.44
CA VAL A 49 4.19 -15.28 10.06
C VAL A 49 4.19 -13.80 9.70
N VAL A 50 3.76 -12.93 10.62
CA VAL A 50 3.75 -11.48 10.42
C VAL A 50 5.18 -10.97 10.19
N LEU A 51 6.15 -11.39 10.99
CA LEU A 51 7.55 -10.98 10.84
C LEU A 51 8.15 -11.47 9.52
N ARG A 52 7.84 -12.70 9.13
CA ARG A 52 8.31 -13.29 7.86
C ARG A 52 7.76 -12.50 6.67
N THR A 53 6.50 -12.19 6.70
CA THR A 53 5.86 -11.38 5.65
C THR A 53 6.49 -9.99 5.57
N ARG A 54 6.71 -9.35 6.71
CA ARG A 54 7.39 -8.05 6.76
C ARG A 54 8.79 -8.13 6.12
N ALA A 55 9.54 -9.16 6.42
CA ALA A 55 10.87 -9.36 5.86
C ALA A 55 10.84 -9.50 4.33
N GLN A 56 9.86 -10.23 3.79
CA GLN A 56 9.67 -10.37 2.34
C GLN A 56 9.41 -9.02 1.66
N PHE A 57 8.62 -8.15 2.27
CA PHE A 57 8.34 -6.82 1.74
C PHE A 57 9.51 -5.84 1.93
N SER A 58 10.42 -6.12 2.86
CA SER A 58 11.56 -5.25 3.16
C SER A 58 12.80 -5.56 2.33
N THR A 59 12.84 -6.71 1.64
CA THR A 59 13.97 -7.12 0.81
C THR A 59 13.77 -6.72 -0.64
N GLY A 60 14.87 -6.42 -1.33
CA GLY A 60 14.89 -6.10 -2.75
C GLY A 60 15.13 -4.62 -3.05
N PRO A 61 15.33 -4.30 -4.34
CA PRO A 61 15.63 -2.95 -4.78
C PRO A 61 14.42 -2.02 -4.61
N THR A 62 14.60 -0.77 -4.92
CA THR A 62 13.67 0.36 -4.81
C THR A 62 12.18 -0.04 -4.93
N LYS A 63 11.49 -0.09 -3.82
CA LYS A 63 10.05 -0.43 -3.78
C LYS A 63 9.23 0.59 -4.57
N GLY A 64 8.29 0.07 -5.35
CA GLY A 64 7.33 0.89 -6.06
C GLY A 64 7.82 1.50 -7.36
N TRP A 65 9.07 1.34 -7.75
CA TRP A 65 9.60 1.98 -8.95
C TRP A 65 8.88 1.52 -10.24
N LEU A 66 8.74 0.22 -10.44
CA LEU A 66 8.06 -0.30 -11.64
C LEU A 66 6.59 0.10 -11.72
N PRO A 67 5.77 -0.08 -10.66
CA PRO A 67 4.39 0.40 -10.71
C PRO A 67 4.30 1.92 -10.85
N TRP A 68 5.23 2.69 -10.29
CA TRP A 68 5.26 4.14 -10.45
C TRP A 68 5.43 4.54 -11.91
N GLN A 69 6.34 3.91 -12.64
CA GLN A 69 6.54 4.16 -14.07
C GLN A 69 5.29 3.80 -14.89
N ALA A 70 4.64 2.69 -14.53
CA ALA A 70 3.40 2.29 -15.18
C ALA A 70 2.27 3.29 -14.95
N LEU A 71 2.13 3.81 -13.72
CA LEU A 71 1.14 4.82 -13.38
C LEU A 71 1.41 6.15 -14.09
N ARG A 72 2.66 6.56 -14.20
CA ARG A 72 3.03 7.74 -14.97
C ARG A 72 2.62 7.62 -16.43
N ARG A 73 2.92 6.49 -17.07
CA ARG A 73 2.49 6.23 -18.45
C ARG A 73 0.97 6.25 -18.60
N LYS A 74 0.26 5.76 -17.60
CA LYS A 74 -1.21 5.82 -17.56
C LYS A 74 -1.70 7.28 -17.53
N LEU A 75 -1.16 8.09 -16.63
CA LEU A 75 -1.51 9.51 -16.53
C LEU A 75 -1.16 10.30 -17.79
N ASP A 76 -0.02 9.99 -18.41
CA ASP A 76 0.39 10.63 -19.67
C ASP A 76 -0.65 10.42 -20.78
N ARG A 77 -1.34 9.29 -20.77
CA ARG A 77 -2.39 9.00 -21.75
C ARG A 77 -3.76 9.56 -21.36
N GLU A 78 -4.11 9.50 -20.09
CA GLU A 78 -5.47 9.79 -19.63
C GLU A 78 -5.64 11.20 -19.10
N GLN A 79 -4.62 11.77 -18.47
CA GLN A 79 -4.66 13.08 -17.84
C GLN A 79 -3.30 13.79 -17.97
N PRO A 80 -2.87 14.14 -19.21
CA PRO A 80 -1.54 14.72 -19.42
C PRO A 80 -1.33 16.08 -18.75
N ASP A 81 -2.41 16.76 -18.39
CA ASP A 81 -2.40 18.05 -17.70
C ASP A 81 -1.85 18.01 -16.27
N TYR A 82 -1.64 16.84 -15.71
CA TYR A 82 -1.02 16.72 -14.37
C TYR A 82 0.40 17.30 -14.32
N ARG A 83 1.03 17.49 -15.48
CA ARG A 83 2.39 18.03 -15.60
C ARG A 83 2.45 19.56 -15.56
N ASP A 84 1.33 20.19 -15.66
CA ASP A 84 1.27 21.68 -15.74
C ASP A 84 1.31 22.35 -14.38
#